data_1dc29e0683c792eefe2b33cf28a66049
#
_entry.id   1dc29e0683c792eefe2b33cf28a66049
#
_cell.length_a   1.000
_cell.length_b   1.000
_cell.length_c   1.000
_cell.angle_alpha   90.00
_cell.angle_beta   90.00
_cell.angle_gamma   90.00
#
_symmetry.space_group_name_H-M   'P 1'
#
loop_
_entity.id
_entity.type
_entity.pdbx_description
1 polymer ?
#
loop_
_entity_poly.entity_id
_entity_poly.type
_entity_poly.pdbx_seq_one_letter_code
_entity_poly.pdbx_strand_id
1 'polypeptide(L)'
;MALRTVVNATLHPDASLSAAPSIVAPLWSLVEGLRRSAVVRAAVSVVGIIAALALQPEPGRPVGVASMRARVLLLSAQARRYLFLQYRSYATEFMGCMIGTIRGDAVIVERIAPADVDPAQSTPTRVLPRQTCEDAGWAGTVGVIHSHPDGERCFYYFPGTQVATSDAASFAQQPYAVDAIMCGDRVVWINRDMAGQQLQLTGLPTPPGP
;
A
#
# COMPACT_ATOMS: atom_id res chain seq x y z
N MET A 1 -36.61 18.14 -31.72
CA MET A 1 -36.93 19.42 -31.08
C MET A 1 -36.31 19.40 -29.67
N ALA A 2 -35.23 20.14 -29.51
CA ALA A 2 -34.34 20.07 -28.36
C ALA A 2 -34.74 21.07 -27.27
N LEU A 3 -34.59 20.72 -26.01
CA LEU A 3 -34.45 21.71 -24.95
C LEU A 3 -33.24 21.34 -24.09
N ARG A 4 -32.20 22.14 -24.24
CA ARG A 4 -31.05 22.23 -23.31
C ARG A 4 -31.48 23.11 -22.14
N THR A 5 -31.33 22.62 -20.95
CA THR A 5 -31.36 23.44 -19.72
C THR A 5 -29.94 23.59 -19.22
N VAL A 6 -29.44 24.82 -19.36
CA VAL A 6 -28.14 25.26 -18.76
C VAL A 6 -28.47 25.78 -17.36
N VAL A 7 -27.88 25.20 -16.32
CA VAL A 7 -27.92 25.72 -14.96
C VAL A 7 -26.61 26.45 -14.70
N ASN A 8 -26.68 27.79 -14.66
CA ASN A 8 -25.62 28.67 -14.20
C ASN A 8 -25.57 28.61 -12.67
N ALA A 9 -24.46 28.16 -12.09
CA ALA A 9 -24.16 28.34 -10.69
C ALA A 9 -23.30 29.59 -10.51
N THR A 10 -23.91 30.59 -9.89
CA THR A 10 -23.26 31.87 -9.49
C THR A 10 -22.41 31.64 -8.25
N LEU A 11 -21.11 31.92 -8.36
CA LEU A 11 -20.17 31.99 -7.24
C LEU A 11 -20.39 33.27 -6.48
N HIS A 12 -20.67 33.20 -5.17
CA HIS A 12 -20.58 34.30 -4.23
C HIS A 12 -19.19 34.24 -3.56
N PRO A 13 -18.41 35.36 -3.61
CA PRO A 13 -17.26 35.52 -2.74
C PRO A 13 -17.68 36.44 -1.58
N ASP A 14 -17.58 35.96 -0.34
CA ASP A 14 -17.33 36.80 0.84
C ASP A 14 -17.38 35.91 2.10
N ALA A 15 -16.20 35.55 2.61
CA ALA A 15 -16.03 35.19 4.00
C ALA A 15 -14.75 35.84 4.52
N SER A 16 -14.94 36.99 5.18
CA SER A 16 -13.92 37.73 5.89
C SER A 16 -13.29 36.89 7.00
N LEU A 17 -11.97 36.67 6.90
CA LEU A 17 -11.13 36.11 7.93
C LEU A 17 -10.94 37.14 9.06
N SER A 18 -11.60 36.86 10.19
CA SER A 18 -11.36 37.54 11.47
C SER A 18 -10.08 37.01 12.10
N ALA A 19 -9.09 37.88 12.27
CA ALA A 19 -7.83 37.58 12.93
C ALA A 19 -8.01 37.48 14.43
N ALA A 20 -7.61 36.32 15.01
CA ALA A 20 -7.47 36.14 16.45
C ALA A 20 -6.13 36.69 16.94
N PRO A 21 -6.06 37.38 18.08
CA PRO A 21 -4.81 37.93 18.60
C PRO A 21 -3.92 36.82 19.20
N SER A 22 -2.68 36.77 18.74
CA SER A 22 -1.62 35.91 19.30
C SER A 22 -1.17 36.49 20.64
N ILE A 23 -1.46 35.80 21.72
CA ILE A 23 -0.85 36.07 23.03
C ILE A 23 0.39 35.17 23.14
N VAL A 24 1.53 35.69 22.72
CA VAL A 24 2.84 35.04 22.99
C VAL A 24 3.48 35.86 24.12
N ALA A 25 3.36 35.35 25.35
CA ALA A 25 4.15 35.85 26.47
C ALA A 25 5.56 35.29 26.43
N PRO A 26 6.61 36.08 26.64
CA PRO A 26 7.97 35.58 26.54
C PRO A 26 8.38 34.87 27.81
N LEU A 27 8.61 33.55 27.68
CA LEU A 27 9.18 32.65 28.73
C LEU A 27 10.70 32.82 28.92
N TRP A 28 11.27 33.98 28.65
CA TRP A 28 12.72 34.20 28.70
C TRP A 28 13.24 34.63 30.07
N SER A 29 12.41 34.96 31.06
CA SER A 29 12.85 35.52 32.33
C SER A 29 13.17 34.52 33.42
N LEU A 30 12.98 33.18 33.23
CA LEU A 30 13.25 32.17 34.26
C LEU A 30 14.55 31.39 34.11
N VAL A 31 15.35 31.65 33.07
CA VAL A 31 16.59 30.89 32.80
C VAL A 31 17.86 31.55 33.31
N GLU A 32 17.80 32.83 33.75
CA GLU A 32 19.01 33.54 34.15
C GLU A 32 19.53 33.25 35.58
N GLY A 33 18.75 32.54 36.42
CA GLY A 33 19.13 32.23 37.80
C GLY A 33 20.06 31.03 38.00
N LEU A 34 20.25 30.15 37.01
CA LEU A 34 20.93 28.85 37.15
C LEU A 34 22.38 28.79 36.63
N ARG A 35 23.00 29.96 36.39
CA ARG A 35 24.35 30.03 35.74
C ARG A 35 25.55 29.87 36.68
N ARG A 36 25.39 29.51 37.94
CA ARG A 36 26.53 29.62 38.92
C ARG A 36 26.97 28.32 39.59
N SER A 37 26.86 27.17 38.99
CA SER A 37 27.55 26.00 39.58
C SER A 37 28.08 25.06 38.49
N ALA A 38 29.40 24.91 38.42
CA ALA A 38 30.08 24.05 37.44
C ALA A 38 29.68 22.56 37.61
N VAL A 39 29.32 22.18 38.84
CA VAL A 39 28.87 20.81 39.16
C VAL A 39 27.51 20.50 38.57
N VAL A 40 26.60 21.48 38.51
CA VAL A 40 25.27 21.28 37.89
C VAL A 40 25.38 21.12 36.37
N ARG A 41 26.36 21.78 35.73
CA ARG A 41 26.58 21.65 34.27
C ARG A 41 27.05 20.23 33.87
N ALA A 42 27.89 19.60 34.68
CA ALA A 42 28.37 18.24 34.40
C ALA A 42 27.22 17.20 34.53
N ALA A 43 26.37 17.34 35.56
CA ALA A 43 25.27 16.43 35.80
C ALA A 43 24.19 16.52 34.70
N VAL A 44 23.84 17.76 34.22
CA VAL A 44 22.85 17.96 33.15
C VAL A 44 23.38 17.42 31.83
N SER A 45 24.66 17.53 31.54
CA SER A 45 25.26 17.01 30.31
C SER A 45 25.24 15.47 30.27
N VAL A 46 25.52 14.80 31.39
CA VAL A 46 25.52 13.33 31.45
C VAL A 46 24.09 12.77 31.33
N VAL A 47 23.12 13.38 32.01
CA VAL A 47 21.69 12.97 31.88
C VAL A 47 21.17 13.23 30.51
N GLY A 48 21.53 14.34 29.86
CA GLY A 48 21.15 14.64 28.48
C GLY A 48 21.67 13.63 27.43
N ILE A 49 22.92 13.17 27.62
CA ILE A 49 23.54 12.16 26.75
C ILE A 49 22.89 10.80 26.95
N ILE A 50 22.55 10.40 28.16
CA ILE A 50 21.90 9.11 28.45
C ILE A 50 20.46 9.12 27.88
N ALA A 51 19.72 10.24 28.02
CA ALA A 51 18.37 10.37 27.45
C ALA A 51 18.38 10.39 25.91
N ALA A 52 19.41 10.99 25.29
CA ALA A 52 19.55 11.00 23.83
C ALA A 52 19.91 9.62 23.27
N LEU A 53 20.65 8.80 24.00
CA LEU A 53 20.96 7.42 23.61
C LEU A 53 19.77 6.47 23.78
N ALA A 54 18.85 6.76 24.71
CA ALA A 54 17.63 5.96 24.92
C ALA A 54 16.52 6.26 23.89
N LEU A 55 16.59 7.39 23.18
CA LEU A 55 15.66 7.82 22.14
C LEU A 55 16.16 7.57 20.71
N GLN A 56 17.24 6.81 20.55
CA GLN A 56 17.62 6.36 19.21
C GLN A 56 16.50 5.44 18.69
N PRO A 57 15.83 5.79 17.55
CA PRO A 57 14.95 4.83 16.92
C PRO A 57 15.80 3.59 16.65
N GLU A 58 15.35 2.44 17.12
CA GLU A 58 15.94 1.15 16.76
C GLU A 58 16.21 1.18 15.26
N PRO A 59 17.45 0.95 14.79
CA PRO A 59 17.71 0.82 13.36
C PRO A 59 16.71 -0.23 12.86
N GLY A 60 15.78 0.19 11.97
CA GLY A 60 14.68 -0.62 11.52
C GLY A 60 15.20 -2.01 11.23
N ARG A 61 14.73 -2.99 12.00
CA ARG A 61 15.07 -4.40 11.82
C ARG A 61 14.95 -4.66 10.33
N PRO A 62 16.00 -5.08 9.62
CA PRO A 62 15.85 -5.35 8.20
C PRO A 62 14.66 -6.29 8.06
N VAL A 63 13.64 -5.87 7.31
CA VAL A 63 12.49 -6.71 6.92
C VAL A 63 13.05 -7.73 5.92
N GLY A 64 14.09 -8.40 6.33
CA GLY A 64 14.82 -9.26 5.45
C GLY A 64 14.80 -10.67 6.01
N VAL A 65 14.60 -11.61 5.18
CA VAL A 65 14.77 -13.06 5.30
C VAL A 65 13.53 -13.86 5.72
N ALA A 66 12.67 -13.39 6.62
CA ALA A 66 11.43 -14.12 6.95
C ALA A 66 10.38 -14.06 5.81
N SER A 67 10.43 -13.04 4.95
CA SER A 67 9.47 -12.85 3.86
C SER A 67 9.70 -13.74 2.63
N MET A 68 10.86 -14.41 2.55
CA MET A 68 11.20 -15.22 1.37
C MET A 68 10.44 -16.55 1.28
N ARG A 69 9.80 -17.00 2.36
CA ARG A 69 9.15 -18.32 2.43
C ARG A 69 7.66 -18.26 2.67
N ALA A 70 6.99 -17.22 2.20
CA ALA A 70 5.53 -17.14 2.30
C ALA A 70 4.90 -18.39 1.66
N ARG A 71 4.18 -19.18 2.45
CA ARG A 71 3.48 -20.39 2.00
C ARG A 71 1.98 -20.22 2.04
N VAL A 72 1.50 -19.18 2.71
CA VAL A 72 0.09 -18.91 2.91
C VAL A 72 -0.19 -17.45 2.58
N LEU A 73 -1.18 -17.20 1.72
CA LEU A 73 -1.74 -15.87 1.45
C LEU A 73 -3.14 -15.81 2.05
N LEU A 74 -3.33 -14.90 2.99
CA LEU A 74 -4.62 -14.65 3.65
C LEU A 74 -5.15 -13.28 3.24
N LEU A 75 -6.34 -13.25 2.67
CA LEU A 75 -7.04 -12.01 2.32
C LEU A 75 -8.16 -11.74 3.32
N SER A 76 -8.20 -10.55 3.90
CA SER A 76 -9.31 -10.11 4.73
C SER A 76 -10.62 -10.09 3.93
N ALA A 77 -11.76 -10.01 4.61
CA ALA A 77 -13.06 -9.85 3.95
C ALA A 77 -13.12 -8.54 3.13
N GLN A 78 -12.48 -7.47 3.63
CA GLN A 78 -12.38 -6.19 2.93
C GLN A 78 -11.55 -6.31 1.65
N ALA A 79 -10.38 -6.94 1.71
CA ALA A 79 -9.52 -7.16 0.55
C ALA A 79 -10.23 -7.98 -0.53
N ARG A 80 -10.90 -9.07 -0.16
CA ARG A 80 -11.69 -9.90 -1.08
C ARG A 80 -12.81 -9.12 -1.75
N ARG A 81 -13.62 -8.36 -0.96
CA ARG A 81 -14.69 -7.52 -1.50
C ARG A 81 -14.16 -6.49 -2.51
N TYR A 82 -13.04 -5.83 -2.18
CA TYR A 82 -12.39 -4.88 -3.07
C TYR A 82 -12.02 -5.54 -4.41
N LEU A 83 -11.33 -6.67 -4.37
CA LEU A 83 -10.94 -7.41 -5.58
C LEU A 83 -12.11 -7.72 -6.49
N PHE A 84 -13.22 -8.22 -5.93
CA PHE A 84 -14.41 -8.52 -6.72
C PHE A 84 -15.03 -7.30 -7.37
N LEU A 85 -15.10 -6.19 -6.63
CA LEU A 85 -15.61 -4.94 -7.19
C LEU A 85 -14.74 -4.45 -8.33
N GLN A 86 -13.41 -4.47 -8.15
CA GLN A 86 -12.49 -4.03 -9.18
C GLN A 86 -12.53 -4.94 -10.41
N TYR A 87 -12.47 -6.25 -10.23
CA TYR A 87 -12.49 -7.21 -11.33
C TYR A 87 -13.73 -7.05 -12.23
N ARG A 88 -14.88 -6.71 -11.66
CA ARG A 88 -16.12 -6.49 -12.40
C ARG A 88 -16.27 -5.10 -13.00
N SER A 89 -15.50 -4.14 -12.50
CA SER A 89 -15.63 -2.74 -12.90
C SER A 89 -14.74 -2.35 -14.07
N TYR A 90 -13.70 -3.15 -14.35
CA TYR A 90 -12.71 -2.83 -15.38
C TYR A 90 -12.71 -3.88 -16.49
N ALA A 91 -12.78 -3.40 -17.73
CA ALA A 91 -12.54 -4.21 -18.93
C ALA A 91 -11.03 -4.34 -19.24
N THR A 92 -10.21 -3.50 -18.61
CA THR A 92 -8.75 -3.55 -18.67
C THR A 92 -8.19 -4.17 -17.40
N GLU A 93 -6.94 -4.58 -17.41
CA GLU A 93 -6.27 -4.99 -16.17
C GLU A 93 -6.25 -3.84 -15.15
N PHE A 94 -6.60 -4.14 -13.90
CA PHE A 94 -6.33 -3.27 -12.76
C PHE A 94 -5.09 -3.76 -12.02
N MET A 95 -4.46 -2.88 -11.25
CA MET A 95 -3.38 -3.21 -10.33
C MET A 95 -3.65 -2.61 -8.96
N GLY A 96 -3.30 -3.33 -7.91
CA GLY A 96 -3.47 -2.91 -6.52
C GLY A 96 -2.27 -3.27 -5.66
N CYS A 97 -2.06 -2.46 -4.63
CA CYS A 97 -1.06 -2.66 -3.59
C CYS A 97 -1.69 -3.43 -2.44
N MET A 98 -1.18 -4.61 -2.13
CA MET A 98 -1.61 -5.44 -1.00
C MET A 98 -0.95 -4.94 0.27
N ILE A 99 -1.74 -4.31 1.15
CA ILE A 99 -1.26 -3.72 2.41
C ILE A 99 -1.59 -4.68 3.54
N GLY A 100 -0.59 -4.96 4.37
CA GLY A 100 -0.76 -5.91 5.46
C GLY A 100 0.53 -6.23 6.20
N THR A 101 0.64 -7.44 6.73
CA THR A 101 1.76 -7.89 7.55
C THR A 101 2.22 -9.28 7.14
N ILE A 102 3.49 -9.59 7.45
CA ILE A 102 4.05 -10.93 7.29
C ILE A 102 4.28 -11.52 8.67
N ARG A 103 3.71 -12.69 8.94
CA ARG A 103 3.85 -13.41 10.21
C ARG A 103 4.25 -14.86 9.94
N GLY A 104 5.49 -15.18 10.26
CA GLY A 104 6.05 -16.49 9.93
C GLY A 104 6.08 -16.72 8.42
N ASP A 105 5.38 -17.74 7.96
CA ASP A 105 5.24 -18.08 6.54
C ASP A 105 3.91 -17.58 5.92
N ALA A 106 3.12 -16.79 6.66
CA ALA A 106 1.87 -16.23 6.19
C ALA A 106 2.00 -14.74 5.83
N VAL A 107 1.50 -14.39 4.64
CA VAL A 107 1.23 -13.01 4.22
C VAL A 107 -0.25 -12.72 4.49
N ILE A 108 -0.50 -11.76 5.36
CA ILE A 108 -1.86 -11.35 5.78
C ILE A 108 -2.15 -10.02 5.13
N VAL A 109 -3.04 -10.01 4.15
CA VAL A 109 -3.47 -8.81 3.44
C VAL A 109 -4.73 -8.26 4.12
N GLU A 110 -4.60 -7.12 4.75
CA GLU A 110 -5.69 -6.45 5.47
C GLU A 110 -6.58 -5.68 4.49
N ARG A 111 -5.97 -4.97 3.55
CA ARG A 111 -6.65 -4.17 2.53
C ARG A 111 -5.85 -4.12 1.24
N ILE A 112 -6.53 -3.74 0.16
CA ILE A 112 -5.90 -3.45 -1.13
C ILE A 112 -6.18 -1.98 -1.45
N ALA A 113 -5.13 -1.27 -1.85
CA ALA A 113 -5.22 0.10 -2.35
C ALA A 113 -4.95 0.10 -3.87
N PRO A 114 -5.52 1.04 -4.64
CA PRO A 114 -5.21 1.15 -6.05
C PRO A 114 -3.73 1.50 -6.24
N ALA A 115 -3.05 0.82 -7.15
CA ALA A 115 -1.73 1.25 -7.62
C ALA A 115 -1.89 2.49 -8.53
N ASP A 116 -0.85 3.33 -8.56
CA ASP A 116 -0.79 4.42 -9.52
C ASP A 116 -0.36 3.87 -10.89
N VAL A 117 -1.31 3.70 -11.78
CA VAL A 117 -1.11 3.12 -13.11
C VAL A 117 -1.32 4.16 -14.21
N ASP A 118 -0.72 3.91 -15.38
CA ASP A 118 -0.99 4.72 -16.56
C ASP A 118 -2.27 4.20 -17.28
N PRO A 119 -3.40 4.91 -17.20
CA PRO A 119 -4.64 4.45 -17.82
C PRO A 119 -4.55 4.42 -19.35
N ALA A 120 -3.68 5.23 -19.97
CA ALA A 120 -3.48 5.23 -21.42
C ALA A 120 -2.70 3.99 -21.91
N GLN A 121 -2.00 3.32 -21.02
CA GLN A 121 -1.25 2.10 -21.31
C GLN A 121 -1.86 0.84 -20.70
N SER A 122 -2.99 0.97 -20.01
CA SER A 122 -3.72 -0.17 -19.47
C SER A 122 -4.61 -0.80 -20.54
N THR A 123 -4.48 -2.11 -20.71
CA THR A 123 -5.23 -2.92 -21.70
C THR A 123 -5.83 -4.15 -21.00
N PRO A 124 -6.64 -4.98 -21.66
CA PRO A 124 -7.10 -6.25 -21.10
C PRO A 124 -5.97 -7.25 -20.78
N THR A 125 -4.76 -6.99 -21.25
CA THR A 125 -3.62 -7.92 -21.13
C THR A 125 -2.35 -7.27 -20.60
N ARG A 126 -2.45 -6.04 -20.11
CA ARG A 126 -1.29 -5.30 -19.61
C ARG A 126 -1.71 -4.17 -18.69
N VAL A 127 -1.02 -4.05 -17.57
CA VAL A 127 -1.08 -2.87 -16.68
C VAL A 127 0.35 -2.49 -16.30
N LEU A 128 0.65 -1.18 -16.27
CA LEU A 128 1.96 -0.67 -15.89
C LEU A 128 1.82 0.32 -14.74
N PRO A 129 2.46 0.09 -13.60
CA PRO A 129 2.55 1.08 -12.54
C PRO A 129 3.49 2.22 -12.97
N ARG A 130 3.14 3.45 -12.60
CA ARG A 130 3.98 4.65 -12.78
C ARG A 130 5.06 4.76 -11.71
N GLN A 131 4.81 4.21 -10.54
CA GLN A 131 5.68 4.26 -9.36
C GLN A 131 5.43 3.06 -8.47
N THR A 132 6.29 2.87 -7.46
CA THR A 132 6.10 1.82 -6.46
C THR A 132 4.88 2.12 -5.57
N CYS A 133 4.40 1.12 -4.86
CA CYS A 133 3.30 1.31 -3.91
C CYS A 133 3.69 2.26 -2.76
N GLU A 134 4.93 2.21 -2.31
CA GLU A 134 5.47 3.09 -1.26
C GLU A 134 5.56 4.53 -1.74
N ASP A 135 6.03 4.77 -2.96
CA ASP A 135 6.09 6.12 -3.56
C ASP A 135 4.69 6.69 -3.78
N ALA A 136 3.69 5.83 -4.03
CA ALA A 136 2.27 6.20 -4.06
C ALA A 136 1.68 6.45 -2.66
N GLY A 137 2.46 6.33 -1.59
CA GLY A 137 2.04 6.56 -0.21
C GLY A 137 1.44 5.35 0.49
N TRP A 138 1.53 4.15 -0.09
CA TRP A 138 0.98 2.91 0.48
C TRP A 138 2.03 2.17 1.31
N ALA A 139 2.37 2.71 2.48
CA ALA A 139 3.27 2.06 3.43
C ALA A 139 2.68 0.71 3.93
N GLY A 140 3.56 -0.25 4.21
CA GLY A 140 3.18 -1.60 4.62
C GLY A 140 2.69 -2.48 3.49
N THR A 141 3.09 -2.18 2.25
CA THR A 141 2.84 -3.05 1.10
C THR A 141 3.64 -4.34 1.24
N VAL A 142 2.95 -5.48 1.22
CA VAL A 142 3.54 -6.82 1.29
C VAL A 142 3.59 -7.50 -0.09
N GLY A 143 2.84 -6.98 -1.05
CA GLY A 143 2.77 -7.50 -2.41
C GLY A 143 1.96 -6.62 -3.33
N VAL A 144 1.92 -6.99 -4.60
CA VAL A 144 1.03 -6.39 -5.60
C VAL A 144 0.08 -7.45 -6.15
N ILE A 145 -1.06 -7.01 -6.64
CA ILE A 145 -2.04 -7.85 -7.32
C ILE A 145 -2.54 -7.14 -8.57
N HIS A 146 -2.66 -7.86 -9.66
CA HIS A 146 -3.28 -7.38 -10.88
C HIS A 146 -4.35 -8.36 -11.37
N SER A 147 -5.16 -7.96 -12.32
CA SER A 147 -6.22 -8.79 -12.86
C SER A 147 -5.94 -9.22 -14.29
N HIS A 148 -6.45 -10.40 -14.66
CA HIS A 148 -6.62 -10.82 -16.05
C HIS A 148 -8.13 -10.90 -16.33
N PRO A 149 -8.74 -9.84 -16.90
CA PRO A 149 -10.20 -9.73 -17.07
C PRO A 149 -10.81 -10.85 -17.88
N ASP A 150 -10.09 -11.35 -18.87
CA ASP A 150 -10.55 -12.45 -19.75
C ASP A 150 -10.45 -13.83 -19.05
N GLY A 151 -9.92 -13.90 -17.83
CA GLY A 151 -9.70 -15.16 -17.10
C GLY A 151 -8.64 -16.06 -17.72
N GLU A 152 -7.92 -15.57 -18.72
CA GLU A 152 -6.83 -16.28 -19.40
C GLU A 152 -5.47 -16.02 -18.73
N ARG A 153 -4.48 -16.84 -19.06
CA ARG A 153 -3.06 -16.68 -18.60
C ARG A 153 -2.89 -16.56 -17.09
N CYS A 154 -3.73 -17.29 -16.33
CA CYS A 154 -3.72 -17.31 -14.87
C CYS A 154 -2.63 -18.25 -14.35
N PHE A 155 -1.39 -17.97 -14.70
CA PHE A 155 -0.21 -18.75 -14.35
C PHE A 155 1.07 -17.91 -14.44
N TYR A 156 2.04 -18.20 -13.61
CA TYR A 156 3.36 -17.57 -13.62
C TYR A 156 4.37 -18.29 -14.51
N TYR A 157 4.12 -19.56 -14.79
CA TYR A 157 4.91 -20.38 -15.71
C TYR A 157 3.98 -20.98 -16.76
N PHE A 158 4.42 -21.06 -17.98
CA PHE A 158 3.63 -21.73 -19.03
C PHE A 158 3.33 -23.17 -18.62
N PRO A 159 2.07 -23.62 -18.73
CA PRO A 159 1.65 -24.94 -18.27
C PRO A 159 2.54 -26.08 -18.77
N GLY A 160 2.97 -26.95 -17.84
CA GLY A 160 3.84 -28.07 -18.16
C GLY A 160 5.30 -27.72 -18.45
N THR A 161 5.71 -26.46 -18.22
CA THR A 161 7.08 -25.99 -18.47
C THR A 161 7.66 -25.25 -17.26
N GLN A 162 8.95 -24.94 -17.31
CA GLN A 162 9.64 -24.02 -16.38
C GLN A 162 9.86 -22.64 -17.00
N VAL A 163 9.20 -22.34 -18.12
CA VAL A 163 9.33 -21.04 -18.80
C VAL A 163 8.46 -20.01 -18.09
N ALA A 164 9.10 -19.00 -17.54
CA ALA A 164 8.43 -17.90 -16.82
C ALA A 164 7.62 -17.01 -17.79
N THR A 165 6.46 -16.53 -17.32
CA THR A 165 5.70 -15.48 -18.00
C THR A 165 6.31 -14.10 -17.74
N SER A 166 5.79 -13.06 -18.40
CA SER A 166 6.11 -11.66 -18.11
C SER A 166 5.87 -11.29 -16.65
N ASP A 167 4.80 -11.83 -16.05
CA ASP A 167 4.41 -11.52 -14.67
C ASP A 167 5.41 -12.10 -13.66
N ALA A 168 5.85 -13.34 -13.87
CA ALA A 168 6.92 -13.93 -13.07
C ALA A 168 8.24 -13.16 -13.22
N ALA A 169 8.60 -12.76 -14.45
CA ALA A 169 9.80 -11.99 -14.72
C ALA A 169 9.73 -10.58 -14.09
N SER A 170 8.56 -9.94 -14.13
CA SER A 170 8.30 -8.65 -13.49
C SER A 170 8.43 -8.76 -11.98
N PHE A 171 7.77 -9.77 -11.36
CA PHE A 171 7.86 -10.00 -9.93
C PHE A 171 9.28 -10.20 -9.43
N ALA A 172 10.12 -10.91 -10.18
CA ALA A 172 11.51 -11.13 -9.81
C ALA A 172 12.30 -9.83 -9.57
N GLN A 173 11.87 -8.71 -10.19
CA GLN A 173 12.50 -7.39 -10.09
C GLN A 173 11.87 -6.49 -9.01
N GLN A 174 10.73 -6.88 -8.43
CA GLN A 174 10.02 -6.09 -7.42
C GLN A 174 10.57 -6.39 -6.00
N PRO A 175 10.43 -5.47 -5.03
CA PRO A 175 10.89 -5.69 -3.65
C PRO A 175 9.91 -6.49 -2.78
N TYR A 176 8.70 -6.81 -3.28
CA TYR A 176 7.60 -7.36 -2.49
C TYR A 176 7.77 -8.86 -2.19
N ALA A 177 7.11 -9.33 -1.12
CA ALA A 177 7.15 -10.72 -0.71
C ALA A 177 6.37 -11.65 -1.63
N VAL A 178 5.28 -11.14 -2.20
CA VAL A 178 4.36 -11.89 -3.08
C VAL A 178 3.88 -11.02 -4.23
N ASP A 179 3.50 -11.68 -5.32
CA ASP A 179 2.73 -11.14 -6.42
C ASP A 179 1.50 -12.00 -6.65
N ALA A 180 0.41 -11.42 -7.14
CA ALA A 180 -0.84 -12.13 -7.33
C ALA A 180 -1.57 -11.73 -8.62
N ILE A 181 -2.27 -12.68 -9.22
CA ILE A 181 -3.12 -12.50 -10.40
C ILE A 181 -4.54 -12.88 -10.03
N MET A 182 -5.48 -11.95 -10.18
CA MET A 182 -6.90 -12.25 -10.03
C MET A 182 -7.51 -12.70 -11.36
N CYS A 183 -8.15 -13.86 -11.34
CA CYS A 183 -8.77 -14.51 -12.50
C CYS A 183 -10.17 -14.99 -12.12
N GLY A 184 -11.17 -14.15 -12.30
CA GLY A 184 -12.53 -14.47 -11.90
C GLY A 184 -12.69 -14.57 -10.38
N ASP A 185 -12.97 -15.76 -9.89
CA ASP A 185 -13.19 -16.08 -8.48
C ASP A 185 -11.96 -16.69 -7.78
N ARG A 186 -10.83 -16.73 -8.46
CA ARG A 186 -9.57 -17.26 -7.94
C ARG A 186 -8.45 -16.25 -8.01
N VAL A 187 -7.49 -16.39 -7.11
CA VAL A 187 -6.21 -15.67 -7.11
C VAL A 187 -5.10 -16.71 -7.25
N VAL A 188 -4.30 -16.58 -8.28
CA VAL A 188 -3.02 -17.29 -8.41
C VAL A 188 -1.95 -16.37 -7.88
N TRP A 189 -1.03 -16.87 -7.05
CA TRP A 189 0.00 -16.04 -6.46
C TRP A 189 1.34 -16.77 -6.41
N ILE A 190 2.41 -16.01 -6.34
CA ILE A 190 3.80 -16.48 -6.31
C ILE A 190 4.55 -15.78 -5.18
N ASN A 191 5.50 -16.48 -4.57
CA ASN A 191 6.39 -15.96 -3.53
C ASN A 191 7.82 -15.79 -4.04
N ARG A 192 8.74 -15.38 -3.16
CA ARG A 192 10.16 -15.21 -3.50
C ARG A 192 10.90 -16.49 -3.85
N ASP A 193 10.41 -17.65 -3.45
CA ASP A 193 10.93 -18.94 -3.88
C ASP A 193 10.47 -19.29 -5.32
N MET A 194 9.74 -18.39 -5.97
CA MET A 194 9.11 -18.55 -7.28
C MET A 194 8.16 -19.76 -7.33
N ALA A 195 7.59 -20.13 -6.18
CA ALA A 195 6.59 -21.18 -6.04
C ALA A 195 5.19 -20.60 -6.17
N GLY A 196 4.51 -20.95 -7.26
CA GLY A 196 3.13 -20.51 -7.51
C GLY A 196 2.12 -21.35 -6.73
N GLN A 197 1.08 -20.69 -6.23
CA GLN A 197 -0.05 -21.30 -5.52
C GLN A 197 -1.36 -20.67 -5.97
N GLN A 198 -2.48 -21.30 -5.62
CA GLN A 198 -3.82 -20.81 -5.94
C GLN A 198 -4.66 -20.67 -4.66
N LEU A 199 -5.38 -19.57 -4.57
CA LEU A 199 -6.37 -19.28 -3.54
C LEU A 199 -7.74 -19.12 -4.19
N GLN A 200 -8.72 -19.91 -3.75
CA GLN A 200 -10.11 -19.75 -4.15
C GLN A 200 -10.78 -18.66 -3.30
N LEU A 201 -11.39 -17.67 -3.95
CA LEU A 201 -12.13 -16.61 -3.27
C LEU A 201 -13.57 -17.09 -3.00
N THR A 202 -13.75 -17.79 -1.88
CA THR A 202 -15.08 -18.28 -1.48
C THR A 202 -15.83 -17.26 -0.61
N GLY A 203 -17.16 -17.36 -0.59
CA GLY A 203 -18.02 -16.62 0.35
C GLY A 203 -18.35 -15.18 -0.05
N LEU A 204 -18.25 -14.84 -1.32
CA LEU A 204 -18.76 -13.58 -1.84
C LEU A 204 -20.21 -13.76 -2.30
N PRO A 205 -21.08 -12.77 -2.04
CA PRO A 205 -22.46 -12.86 -2.51
C PRO A 205 -22.46 -12.93 -4.05
N THR A 206 -23.09 -13.95 -4.58
CA THR A 206 -23.45 -13.98 -6.01
C THR A 206 -24.29 -12.73 -6.29
N PRO A 207 -23.96 -11.93 -7.32
CA PRO A 207 -24.84 -10.82 -7.66
C PRO A 207 -26.22 -11.37 -8.00
N PRO A 208 -27.30 -10.61 -7.71
CA PRO A 208 -28.57 -10.92 -8.29
C PRO A 208 -28.38 -11.00 -9.81
N GLY A 209 -28.81 -12.09 -10.41
CA GLY A 209 -28.78 -12.28 -11.84
C GLY A 209 -29.50 -11.11 -12.54
N PRO A 210 -29.20 -10.88 -13.84
CA PRO A 210 -29.86 -9.84 -14.63
C PRO A 210 -31.35 -10.06 -14.70
#